data_654161a55e4b383e4fb12f4224b96b9c
#
_entry.id   654161a55e4b383e4fb12f4224b96b9c
#
_cell.length_a   1.000
_cell.length_b   1.000
_cell.length_c   1.000
_cell.angle_alpha   90.00
_cell.angle_beta   90.00
_cell.angle_gamma   90.00
#
_symmetry.space_group_name_H-M   'P 1'
#
loop_
_entity.id
_entity.type
_entity.pdbx_description
1 polymer ?
#
loop_
_entity_poly.entity_id
_entity_poly.type
_entity_poly.pdbx_seq_one_letter_code
_entity_poly.pdbx_strand_id
1 'polypeptide(L)' 'MIKSSEQLNYEIELILNENLYKNKIITEDVYKQVNERLLKLIEICKTKNKSIVDTG' A
#
# COMPACT_ATOMS: atom_id res chain seq x y z
N MET A 1 -18.40 3.10 -0.46
CA MET A 1 -17.44 2.15 -1.05
C MET A 1 -16.51 1.59 0.01
N ILE A 2 -16.40 0.30 0.06
CA ILE A 2 -15.61 -0.38 1.11
C ILE A 2 -14.32 -0.90 0.49
N LYS A 3 -13.20 -0.56 1.13
CA LYS A 3 -11.91 -1.06 0.70
C LYS A 3 -11.74 -2.50 1.16
N SER A 4 -11.00 -3.29 0.40
CA SER A 4 -10.68 -4.64 0.84
C SER A 4 -9.78 -4.57 2.07
N SER A 5 -9.80 -5.64 2.87
CA SER A 5 -8.94 -5.71 4.04
C SER A 5 -7.46 -5.63 3.64
N GLU A 6 -7.11 -6.25 2.53
CA GLU A 6 -5.74 -6.22 2.03
C GLU A 6 -5.32 -4.80 1.68
N GLN A 7 -6.17 -4.08 0.96
CA GLN A 7 -5.85 -2.71 0.58
C GLN A 7 -5.70 -1.83 1.80
N LEU A 8 -6.59 -1.98 2.77
CA LEU A 8 -6.52 -1.20 4.00
C LEU A 8 -5.23 -1.49 4.76
N ASN A 9 -4.85 -2.76 4.83
CA ASN A 9 -3.61 -3.14 5.50
C ASN A 9 -2.41 -2.49 4.82
N TYR A 10 -2.36 -2.49 3.50
CA TYR A 10 -1.25 -1.86 2.79
C TYR A 10 -1.21 -0.35 3.04
N GLU A 11 -2.37 0.28 3.12
CA GLU A 11 -2.41 1.71 3.41
C GLU A 11 -1.89 2.03 4.80
N ILE A 12 -2.22 1.18 5.76
CA ILE A 12 -1.71 1.33 7.12
C ILE A 12 -0.19 1.13 7.12
N GLU A 13 0.30 0.16 6.37
CA GLU A 13 1.74 -0.07 6.27
C GLU A 13 2.47 1.11 5.63
N LEU A 14 1.83 1.81 4.69
CA LEU A 14 2.41 3.01 4.12
C LEU A 14 2.63 4.07 5.20
N ILE A 15 1.65 4.24 6.07
CA ILE A 15 1.74 5.21 7.15
C ILE A 15 2.85 4.82 8.12
N LEU A 16 2.92 3.54 8.47
CA LEU A 16 3.96 3.04 9.35
C LEU A 16 5.35 3.23 8.72
N ASN A 17 5.46 2.92 7.44
CA ASN A 17 6.72 3.09 6.73
C ASN A 17 7.18 4.54 6.76
N GLU A 18 6.26 5.46 6.54
CA GLU A 18 6.57 6.88 6.60
C GLU A 18 7.03 7.30 7.99
N ASN A 19 6.34 6.81 9.02
CA ASN A 19 6.71 7.14 10.40
C ASN A 19 8.09 6.59 10.76
N LEU A 20 8.40 5.38 10.32
CA LEU A 20 9.71 4.79 10.55
C LEU A 20 10.81 5.63 9.89
N TYR A 21 10.53 6.12 8.70
CA TYR A 21 11.50 6.97 8.00
C TYR A 21 11.66 8.31 8.72
N LYS A 22 10.57 8.93 9.11
CA LYS A 22 10.62 10.22 9.81
C LYS A 22 11.36 10.11 11.12
N ASN A 23 11.26 8.98 11.81
CA ASN A 23 11.94 8.75 13.07
C ASN A 23 13.35 8.19 12.88
N LYS A 24 13.81 8.12 11.64
CA LYS A 24 15.16 7.68 11.29
C LYS A 24 15.44 6.24 11.72
N ILE A 25 14.40 5.42 11.80
CA ILE A 25 14.55 4.01 12.11
C ILE A 25 14.99 3.25 10.88
N ILE A 26 14.54 3.68 9.70
CA ILE A 26 14.95 3.09 8.42
C ILE A 26 15.59 4.16 7.55
N THR A 27 16.40 3.72 6.59
CA THR A 27 17.06 4.63 5.67
C THR A 27 16.12 5.05 4.55
N GLU A 28 16.52 6.07 3.80
CA GLU A 28 15.75 6.53 2.66
C GLU A 28 15.60 5.44 1.62
N ASP A 29 16.65 4.65 1.39
CA ASP A 29 16.59 3.56 0.42
C ASP A 29 15.53 2.55 0.80
N VAL A 30 15.52 2.13 2.05
CA VAL A 30 14.54 1.17 2.54
C VAL A 30 13.14 1.77 2.43
N TYR A 31 13.00 3.02 2.83
CA TYR A 31 11.71 3.70 2.74
C TYR A 31 11.17 3.70 1.32
N LYS A 32 12.00 4.06 0.35
CA LYS A 32 11.57 4.13 -1.04
C LYS A 32 11.19 2.77 -1.58
N GLN A 33 11.98 1.75 -1.29
CA GLN A 33 11.71 0.39 -1.76
C GLN A 33 10.38 -0.13 -1.24
N VAL A 34 10.17 0.02 0.06
CA VAL A 34 8.94 -0.45 0.69
C VAL A 34 7.75 0.36 0.18
N ASN A 35 7.93 1.67 0.07
CA ASN A 35 6.87 2.55 -0.41
C ASN A 35 6.41 2.15 -1.81
N GLU A 36 7.35 1.92 -2.72
CA GLU A 36 7.03 1.52 -4.08
C GLU A 36 6.31 0.18 -4.12
N ARG A 37 6.77 -0.76 -3.31
CA ARG A 37 6.16 -2.08 -3.26
C ARG A 37 4.71 -1.98 -2.78
N LEU A 38 4.49 -1.23 -1.72
CA LEU A 38 3.15 -1.08 -1.17
C LEU A 38 2.21 -0.40 -2.14
N LEU A 39 2.70 0.62 -2.85
CA LEU A 39 1.88 1.30 -3.86
C LEU A 39 1.50 0.36 -4.98
N LYS A 40 2.41 -0.50 -5.41
CA LYS A 40 2.10 -1.51 -6.43
C LYS A 40 1.06 -2.50 -5.94
N LEU A 41 1.18 -2.94 -4.70
CA LEU A 41 0.22 -3.87 -4.14
C LEU A 41 -1.17 -3.25 -4.02
N ILE A 42 -1.23 -1.99 -3.64
CA ILE A 42 -2.50 -1.26 -3.58
C ILE A 42 -3.11 -1.16 -4.98
N GLU A 43 -2.29 -0.89 -5.97
CA GLU A 43 -2.74 -0.79 -7.34
C GLU A 43 -3.33 -2.10 -7.82
N ILE A 44 -2.68 -3.22 -7.47
CA ILE A 44 -3.18 -4.54 -7.82
C ILE A 44 -4.52 -4.80 -7.15
N CYS A 45 -4.67 -4.42 -5.89
CA CYS A 45 -5.94 -4.58 -5.18
C CYS A 45 -7.05 -3.79 -5.84
N LYS A 46 -6.75 -2.57 -6.24
CA LYS A 46 -7.75 -1.74 -6.92
C LYS A 46 -8.15 -2.33 -8.25
N THR A 47 -7.19 -2.84 -8.99
CA THR A 47 -7.44 -3.45 -10.29
C THR A 47 -8.31 -4.69 -10.14
N LYS A 48 -8.04 -5.52 -9.16
CA LYS A 48 -8.84 -6.70 -8.90
C LYS A 48 -10.29 -6.33 -8.60
N ASN A 49 -10.48 -5.36 -7.72
CA ASN A 49 -11.83 -4.93 -7.36
C ASN A 49 -12.55 -4.40 -8.57
N LYS A 50 -11.86 -3.66 -9.40
CA LYS A 50 -12.45 -3.10 -10.60
C LYS A 50 -12.83 -4.19 -11.59
N SER A 51 -11.99 -5.19 -11.75
CA SER A 51 -12.27 -6.30 -12.63
C SER A 51 -13.52 -7.05 -12.19
N ILE A 52 -13.66 -7.27 -10.92
CA ILE A 52 -14.82 -7.97 -10.37
C ILE A 52 -16.09 -7.18 -10.66
N VAL A 53 -16.03 -5.88 -10.50
CA VAL A 53 -17.18 -5.02 -10.79
C VAL A 53 -17.53 -5.08 -12.26
N ASP A 54 -16.54 -5.06 -13.13
CA ASP A 54 -16.77 -5.07 -14.56
C ASP A 54 -17.42 -6.37 -15.01
N THR A 55 -17.06 -7.49 -14.41
CA THR A 55 -17.65 -8.77 -14.77
C THR A 55 -19.00 -8.97 -14.14
N GLY A 56 -19.25 -8.28 -13.06
CA GLY A 56 -20.55 -8.35 -12.40
C GLY A 56 -21.57 -7.49 -13.09
#